data_b6ece344a6bdeaa9f658250ab9daaded
#
_entry.id   b6ece344a6bdeaa9f658250ab9daaded
#
_cell.length_a   1.000
_cell.length_b   1.000
_cell.length_c   1.000
_cell.angle_alpha   90.00
_cell.angle_beta   90.00
_cell.angle_gamma   90.00
#
_symmetry.space_group_name_H-M   'P 1'
#
loop_
_entity.id
_entity.type
_entity.pdbx_description
1 polymer ?
#
loop_
_entity_poly.entity_id
_entity_poly.type
_entity_poly.pdbx_seq_one_letter_code
_entity_poly.pdbx_strand_id
1 'polypeptide(L)'
;MSEISPPETVTKTTSPKKSPAPRGKTVLCKIVLLDGSIYETNVDRKAKGEELFEEVCDSLDLLERDYFGLSYEDRHDPHNWLELDKRISKFLKNEPWKFNFEVKFYPPDPSQLQEDITRYQLCLQIRNDILSGKLPCSFVTHALLGSFLVQSELGDFDPQEYKNGPDYLRDFQFAPNQTLELEEKVMELHRTHKGQTPAEAELQYLENAKKLAMYGVDLHPAKDSENVDIMLGVCASGLLVYSDRLRINRFAWPKILKISYKRHNFYIKIRPGEFEQYESTIGFKLANHRAAKKLWKTCVEHHTFFRLMTPEPVQNAGLFPRFSSKYRYSGRTLYQTKKMPIERPAPHFERSLSGRRLTSRSMDDERKSGNRKCLRPSLVKSVHFFIVYYCCVRLCTAICVAYQLLNKHLCWFG
;
A
#
# COMPACT_ATOMS: atom_id res chain seq x y z
N MET A 1 55.67 -57.13 32.46
CA MET A 1 54.93 -55.88 32.74
C MET A 1 54.83 -55.15 31.39
N SER A 2 53.71 -55.36 30.70
CA SER A 2 53.41 -54.80 29.36
C SER A 2 52.28 -53.85 29.50
N GLU A 3 52.56 -52.59 29.23
CA GLU A 3 51.61 -51.50 29.17
C GLU A 3 50.75 -51.63 27.90
N ILE A 4 49.43 -51.64 28.09
CA ILE A 4 48.45 -51.60 27.00
C ILE A 4 47.92 -50.16 26.89
N SER A 5 48.21 -49.52 25.74
CA SER A 5 47.65 -48.24 25.37
C SER A 5 46.18 -48.40 24.85
N PRO A 6 45.24 -47.49 25.15
CA PRO A 6 43.89 -47.58 24.62
C PRO A 6 43.77 -47.04 23.20
N PRO A 7 42.78 -47.47 22.38
CA PRO A 7 42.65 -47.11 20.99
C PRO A 7 42.03 -45.72 20.81
N GLU A 8 42.61 -44.94 19.91
CA GLU A 8 42.09 -43.65 19.46
C GLU A 8 40.79 -43.80 18.70
N THR A 9 39.76 -43.13 19.16
CA THR A 9 38.46 -43.02 18.51
C THR A 9 38.50 -41.91 17.45
N VAL A 10 38.59 -42.28 16.20
CA VAL A 10 38.46 -41.32 15.07
C VAL A 10 37.01 -40.96 14.88
N THR A 11 36.60 -39.80 15.36
CA THR A 11 35.30 -39.21 15.03
C THR A 11 35.34 -38.60 13.62
N LYS A 12 34.74 -39.29 12.66
CA LYS A 12 34.46 -38.73 11.33
C LYS A 12 33.32 -37.68 11.46
N THR A 13 33.67 -36.42 11.45
CA THR A 13 32.74 -35.31 11.20
C THR A 13 32.23 -35.38 9.79
N THR A 14 31.04 -35.92 9.59
CA THR A 14 30.29 -35.83 8.33
C THR A 14 29.68 -34.44 8.23
N SER A 15 30.28 -33.55 7.42
CA SER A 15 29.64 -32.32 6.97
C SER A 15 28.34 -32.65 6.21
N PRO A 16 27.25 -31.90 6.41
CA PRO A 16 26.01 -32.14 5.68
C PRO A 16 26.21 -31.88 4.20
N LYS A 17 26.01 -32.90 3.39
CA LYS A 17 25.96 -32.78 1.92
C LYS A 17 24.83 -31.84 1.55
N LYS A 18 25.17 -30.63 1.07
CA LYS A 18 24.22 -29.76 0.37
C LYS A 18 23.65 -30.57 -0.80
N SER A 19 22.36 -30.83 -0.77
CA SER A 19 21.62 -31.36 -1.92
C SER A 19 21.82 -30.40 -3.10
N PRO A 20 22.06 -30.88 -4.34
CA PRO A 20 22.16 -30.01 -5.49
C PRO A 20 20.82 -29.34 -5.72
N ALA A 21 20.80 -28.00 -5.68
CA ALA A 21 19.62 -27.20 -6.02
C ALA A 21 19.11 -27.59 -7.41
N PRO A 22 17.80 -27.74 -7.62
CA PRO A 22 17.26 -28.05 -8.93
C PRO A 22 17.66 -26.92 -9.90
N ARG A 23 18.24 -27.29 -11.04
CA ARG A 23 18.58 -26.38 -12.16
C ARG A 23 17.31 -25.86 -12.85
N GLY A 24 16.42 -25.19 -12.12
CA GLY A 24 15.34 -24.38 -12.63
C GLY A 24 15.89 -23.02 -13.07
N LYS A 25 15.38 -22.43 -14.14
CA LYS A 25 15.69 -21.05 -14.50
C LYS A 25 15.13 -20.14 -13.42
N THR A 26 15.96 -19.64 -12.53
CA THR A 26 15.59 -18.64 -11.54
C THR A 26 15.50 -17.26 -12.19
N VAL A 27 14.65 -16.40 -11.65
CA VAL A 27 14.42 -15.02 -12.09
C VAL A 27 14.67 -14.10 -10.90
N LEU A 28 15.46 -13.04 -11.15
CA LEU A 28 15.68 -12.00 -10.14
C LEU A 28 14.38 -11.19 -9.94
N CYS A 29 13.91 -11.14 -8.69
CA CYS A 29 12.82 -10.30 -8.22
C CYS A 29 13.38 -9.13 -7.43
N LYS A 30 12.86 -7.92 -7.68
CA LYS A 30 13.17 -6.71 -6.94
C LYS A 30 11.89 -6.17 -6.34
N ILE A 31 11.83 -6.09 -5.04
CA ILE A 31 10.65 -5.63 -4.30
C ILE A 31 11.00 -4.34 -3.56
N VAL A 32 10.32 -3.25 -3.88
CA VAL A 32 10.42 -1.99 -3.14
C VAL A 32 9.56 -2.16 -1.89
N LEU A 33 10.16 -2.02 -0.72
CA LEU A 33 9.50 -2.07 0.58
C LEU A 33 8.94 -0.70 0.98
N LEU A 34 8.14 -0.66 2.03
CA LEU A 34 7.43 0.57 2.47
C LEU A 34 8.36 1.65 3.02
N ASP A 35 9.56 1.28 3.48
CA ASP A 35 10.63 2.19 3.90
C ASP A 35 11.49 2.70 2.72
N GLY A 36 11.17 2.30 1.49
CA GLY A 36 11.90 2.63 0.28
C GLY A 36 13.11 1.74 -0.01
N SER A 37 13.46 0.81 0.88
CA SER A 37 14.52 -0.17 0.64
C SER A 37 14.12 -1.17 -0.46
N ILE A 38 15.11 -1.81 -1.09
CA ILE A 38 14.88 -2.80 -2.14
C ILE A 38 15.29 -4.18 -1.62
N TYR A 39 14.32 -5.07 -1.52
CA TYR A 39 14.56 -6.49 -1.25
C TYR A 39 14.76 -7.23 -2.57
N GLU A 40 15.88 -7.94 -2.71
CA GLU A 40 16.20 -8.70 -3.92
C GLU A 40 16.29 -10.19 -3.61
N THR A 41 15.55 -10.99 -4.36
CA THR A 41 15.58 -12.45 -4.26
C THR A 41 15.48 -13.13 -5.61
N ASN A 42 15.89 -14.41 -5.69
CA ASN A 42 15.79 -15.22 -6.89
C ASN A 42 14.77 -16.33 -6.71
N VAL A 43 13.67 -16.27 -7.46
CA VAL A 43 12.61 -17.28 -7.42
C VAL A 43 12.59 -18.14 -8.68
N ASP A 44 12.00 -19.35 -8.59
CA ASP A 44 11.80 -20.18 -9.77
C ASP A 44 10.84 -19.48 -10.75
N ARG A 45 11.12 -19.57 -12.06
CA ARG A 45 10.25 -18.98 -13.11
C ARG A 45 8.81 -19.51 -13.07
N LYS A 46 8.60 -20.68 -12.47
CA LYS A 46 7.29 -21.27 -12.30
C LYS A 46 6.63 -20.94 -10.95
N ALA A 47 7.34 -20.22 -10.06
CA ALA A 47 6.86 -19.84 -8.75
C ALA A 47 5.52 -19.13 -8.82
N LYS A 48 4.68 -19.38 -7.82
CA LYS A 48 3.45 -18.62 -7.60
C LYS A 48 3.75 -17.32 -6.89
N GLY A 49 2.80 -16.36 -6.96
CA GLY A 49 2.89 -15.11 -6.20
C GLY A 49 2.95 -15.33 -4.69
N GLU A 50 2.30 -16.39 -4.19
CA GLU A 50 2.28 -16.77 -2.77
C GLU A 50 3.68 -17.04 -2.24
N GLU A 51 4.50 -17.83 -2.95
CA GLU A 51 5.88 -18.16 -2.56
C GLU A 51 6.74 -16.91 -2.37
N LEU A 52 6.65 -15.95 -3.33
CA LEU A 52 7.38 -14.67 -3.24
C LEU A 52 6.83 -13.79 -2.10
N PHE A 53 5.52 -13.74 -1.94
CA PHE A 53 4.89 -12.92 -0.90
C PHE A 53 5.21 -13.42 0.50
N GLU A 54 5.21 -14.72 0.72
CA GLU A 54 5.61 -15.35 1.99
C GLU A 54 7.07 -15.04 2.31
N GLU A 55 7.98 -15.19 1.34
CA GLU A 55 9.41 -14.87 1.50
C GLU A 55 9.64 -13.41 1.91
N VAL A 56 8.91 -12.46 1.28
CA VAL A 56 8.98 -11.04 1.65
C VAL A 56 8.45 -10.81 3.06
N CYS A 57 7.30 -11.39 3.43
CA CYS A 57 6.74 -11.26 4.78
C CYS A 57 7.66 -11.87 5.84
N ASP A 58 8.27 -13.01 5.56
CA ASP A 58 9.23 -13.66 6.46
C ASP A 58 10.50 -12.81 6.62
N SER A 59 10.98 -12.14 5.56
CA SER A 59 12.13 -11.22 5.64
C SER A 59 11.85 -9.98 6.49
N LEU A 60 10.57 -9.57 6.58
CA LEU A 60 10.10 -8.46 7.42
C LEU A 60 9.67 -8.92 8.82
N ASP A 61 9.74 -10.22 9.12
CA ASP A 61 9.22 -10.81 10.35
C ASP A 61 7.74 -10.47 10.61
N LEU A 62 6.92 -10.46 9.54
CA LEU A 62 5.53 -10.02 9.54
C LEU A 62 4.56 -11.21 9.53
N LEU A 63 3.82 -11.45 10.62
CA LEU A 63 2.82 -12.52 10.71
C LEU A 63 1.42 -12.10 10.29
N GLU A 64 1.03 -10.86 10.57
CA GLU A 64 -0.28 -10.31 10.15
C GLU A 64 -0.28 -9.92 8.67
N ARG A 65 0.14 -10.87 7.81
CA ARG A 65 0.37 -10.64 6.38
C ARG A 65 -0.89 -10.41 5.54
N ASP A 66 -2.07 -10.75 6.06
CA ASP A 66 -3.33 -10.68 5.30
C ASP A 66 -3.75 -9.26 4.87
N TYR A 67 -3.23 -8.23 5.54
CA TYR A 67 -3.47 -6.83 5.18
C TYR A 67 -2.65 -6.35 3.99
N PHE A 68 -1.60 -7.08 3.59
CA PHE A 68 -0.61 -6.64 2.62
C PHE A 68 -0.71 -7.40 1.29
N GLY A 69 0.01 -6.94 0.30
CA GLY A 69 0.10 -7.57 -1.01
C GLY A 69 1.29 -7.05 -1.81
N LEU A 70 1.53 -7.70 -2.94
CA LEU A 70 2.51 -7.25 -3.93
C LEU A 70 1.78 -6.59 -5.10
N SER A 71 2.14 -5.37 -5.42
CA SER A 71 1.70 -4.67 -6.62
C SER A 71 2.79 -4.69 -7.69
N TYR A 72 2.37 -4.57 -8.96
CA TYR A 72 3.27 -4.47 -10.09
C TYR A 72 2.68 -3.55 -11.17
N GLU A 73 3.56 -2.99 -11.99
CA GLU A 73 3.20 -2.17 -13.13
C GLU A 73 3.16 -3.02 -14.41
N ASP A 74 2.13 -2.84 -15.23
CA ASP A 74 2.07 -3.38 -16.58
C ASP A 74 1.99 -2.22 -17.62
N ARG A 75 2.01 -2.55 -18.91
CA ARG A 75 1.99 -1.57 -20.01
C ARG A 75 0.72 -0.71 -20.05
N HIS A 76 -0.31 -1.10 -19.37
CA HIS A 76 -1.66 -0.52 -19.47
C HIS A 76 -2.15 0.07 -18.15
N ASP A 77 -1.55 -0.34 -17.04
CA ASP A 77 -1.97 0.04 -15.70
C ASP A 77 -0.73 0.12 -14.79
N PRO A 78 -0.47 1.28 -14.18
CA PRO A 78 0.68 1.47 -13.30
C PRO A 78 0.57 0.71 -11.98
N HIS A 79 -0.62 0.22 -11.62
CA HIS A 79 -0.84 -0.43 -10.34
C HIS A 79 -1.78 -1.63 -10.46
N ASN A 80 -1.24 -2.83 -10.42
CA ASN A 80 -1.99 -4.08 -10.43
C ASN A 80 -1.60 -4.95 -9.24
N TRP A 81 -2.56 -5.55 -8.55
CA TRP A 81 -2.29 -6.53 -7.51
C TRP A 81 -1.90 -7.87 -8.10
N LEU A 82 -0.81 -8.47 -7.57
CA LEU A 82 -0.41 -9.83 -7.92
C LEU A 82 -1.42 -10.83 -7.35
N GLU A 83 -1.95 -11.71 -8.21
CA GLU A 83 -2.79 -12.82 -7.78
C GLU A 83 -1.90 -13.93 -7.20
N LEU A 84 -1.93 -14.12 -5.89
CA LEU A 84 -1.00 -14.98 -5.15
C LEU A 84 -1.13 -16.47 -5.56
N ASP A 85 -2.32 -16.93 -5.91
CA ASP A 85 -2.61 -18.29 -6.38
C ASP A 85 -2.08 -18.61 -7.79
N LYS A 86 -1.58 -17.59 -8.51
CA LYS A 86 -1.12 -17.72 -9.90
C LYS A 86 0.40 -17.67 -10.01
N ARG A 87 0.92 -18.28 -11.09
CA ARG A 87 2.33 -18.15 -11.44
C ARG A 87 2.65 -16.70 -11.84
N ILE A 88 3.74 -16.15 -11.34
CA ILE A 88 4.22 -14.78 -11.60
C ILE A 88 4.43 -14.56 -13.09
N SER A 89 4.97 -15.55 -13.81
CA SER A 89 5.23 -15.51 -15.25
C SER A 89 3.99 -15.29 -16.13
N LYS A 90 2.78 -15.39 -15.58
CA LYS A 90 1.54 -15.02 -16.29
C LYS A 90 1.33 -13.51 -16.37
N PHE A 91 1.88 -12.78 -15.42
CA PHE A 91 1.73 -11.33 -15.30
C PHE A 91 2.94 -10.59 -15.86
N LEU A 92 4.15 -11.02 -15.49
CA LEU A 92 5.41 -10.40 -15.87
C LEU A 92 6.20 -11.33 -16.80
N LYS A 93 6.57 -10.80 -17.99
CA LYS A 93 7.33 -11.55 -19.00
C LYS A 93 8.80 -11.18 -19.05
N ASN A 94 9.12 -9.93 -18.72
CA ASN A 94 10.47 -9.36 -18.77
C ASN A 94 11.14 -9.43 -17.40
N GLU A 95 12.42 -9.72 -17.38
CA GLU A 95 13.26 -9.75 -16.19
C GLU A 95 14.05 -8.43 -16.05
N PRO A 96 14.39 -7.96 -14.85
CA PRO A 96 13.97 -8.50 -13.55
C PRO A 96 12.49 -8.24 -13.27
N TRP A 97 11.85 -9.11 -12.48
CA TRP A 97 10.48 -8.88 -12.01
C TRP A 97 10.47 -7.84 -10.90
N LYS A 98 9.69 -6.79 -11.09
CA LYS A 98 9.60 -5.66 -10.14
C LYS A 98 8.25 -5.61 -9.47
N PHE A 99 8.28 -5.45 -8.15
CA PHE A 99 7.08 -5.35 -7.32
C PHE A 99 7.24 -4.22 -6.30
N ASN A 100 6.10 -3.77 -5.77
CA ASN A 100 6.05 -2.97 -4.55
C ASN A 100 5.31 -3.78 -3.49
N PHE A 101 5.82 -3.79 -2.27
CA PHE A 101 5.12 -4.32 -1.11
C PHE A 101 4.26 -3.20 -0.53
N GLU A 102 2.94 -3.40 -0.45
CA GLU A 102 1.98 -2.35 -0.08
C GLU A 102 0.86 -2.92 0.79
N VAL A 103 0.20 -2.02 1.55
CA VAL A 103 -1.06 -2.35 2.25
C VAL A 103 -2.18 -2.45 1.21
N LYS A 104 -2.79 -3.62 1.14
CA LYS A 104 -3.92 -3.90 0.26
C LYS A 104 -5.26 -3.66 0.95
N PHE A 105 -5.36 -4.06 2.21
CA PHE A 105 -6.58 -3.93 3.01
C PHE A 105 -6.28 -3.07 4.24
N TYR A 106 -6.71 -1.83 4.21
CA TYR A 106 -6.51 -0.89 5.31
C TYR A 106 -7.46 -1.24 6.46
N PRO A 107 -6.94 -1.59 7.66
CA PRO A 107 -7.78 -1.94 8.80
C PRO A 107 -8.63 -0.74 9.22
N PRO A 108 -9.96 -0.92 9.40
CA PRO A 108 -10.83 0.16 9.84
C PRO A 108 -10.55 0.58 11.29
N ASP A 109 -9.94 -0.29 12.07
CA ASP A 109 -9.54 -0.05 13.43
C ASP A 109 -8.11 -0.60 13.68
N PRO A 110 -7.08 0.24 13.52
CA PRO A 110 -5.69 -0.16 13.69
C PRO A 110 -5.33 -0.58 15.13
N SER A 111 -6.10 -0.16 16.14
CA SER A 111 -5.86 -0.57 17.53
C SER A 111 -6.03 -2.08 17.75
N GLN A 112 -6.74 -2.76 16.85
CA GLN A 112 -6.96 -4.21 16.90
C GLN A 112 -5.86 -5.04 16.22
N LEU A 113 -4.86 -4.39 15.62
CA LEU A 113 -3.66 -5.08 15.14
C LEU A 113 -2.88 -5.61 16.33
N GLN A 114 -2.41 -6.85 16.23
CA GLN A 114 -1.78 -7.54 17.38
C GLN A 114 -0.32 -7.14 17.57
N GLU A 115 0.42 -6.90 16.46
CA GLU A 115 1.86 -6.64 16.50
C GLU A 115 2.21 -5.18 16.18
N ASP A 116 3.24 -4.65 16.88
CA ASP A 116 3.77 -3.31 16.62
C ASP A 116 4.37 -3.20 15.22
N ILE A 117 5.03 -4.26 14.74
CA ILE A 117 5.59 -4.26 13.38
C ILE A 117 4.51 -4.07 12.31
N THR A 118 3.32 -4.63 12.50
CA THR A 118 2.19 -4.44 11.58
C THR A 118 1.71 -2.99 11.60
N ARG A 119 1.62 -2.38 12.79
CA ARG A 119 1.28 -0.94 12.95
C ARG A 119 2.32 -0.06 12.29
N TYR A 120 3.60 -0.33 12.52
CA TYR A 120 4.70 0.40 11.88
C TYR A 120 4.64 0.33 10.35
N GLN A 121 4.48 -0.86 9.76
CA GLN A 121 4.33 -1.01 8.30
C GLN A 121 3.11 -0.21 7.78
N LEU A 122 2.00 -0.20 8.51
CA LEU A 122 0.84 0.60 8.13
C LEU A 122 1.12 2.11 8.22
N CYS A 123 1.89 2.58 9.22
CA CYS A 123 2.33 3.98 9.32
C CYS A 123 3.16 4.38 8.10
N LEU A 124 4.11 3.54 7.68
CA LEU A 124 4.91 3.78 6.47
C LEU A 124 4.05 3.89 5.22
N GLN A 125 3.05 3.01 5.06
CA GLN A 125 2.11 3.10 3.94
C GLN A 125 1.33 4.40 3.94
N ILE A 126 0.77 4.79 5.08
CA ILE A 126 -0.02 6.03 5.20
C ILE A 126 0.85 7.25 4.92
N ARG A 127 2.10 7.26 5.41
CA ARG A 127 3.07 8.30 5.07
C ARG A 127 3.29 8.38 3.55
N ASN A 128 3.50 7.25 2.88
CA ASN A 128 3.66 7.21 1.43
C ASN A 128 2.40 7.69 0.69
N ASP A 129 1.20 7.34 1.19
CA ASP A 129 -0.08 7.81 0.64
C ASP A 129 -0.25 9.33 0.80
N ILE A 130 0.21 9.92 1.91
CA ILE A 130 0.21 11.36 2.13
C ILE A 130 1.19 12.05 1.17
N LEU A 131 2.44 11.57 1.10
CA LEU A 131 3.49 12.16 0.28
C LEU A 131 3.18 12.08 -1.22
N SER A 132 2.54 11.00 -1.67
CA SER A 132 2.07 10.85 -3.05
C SER A 132 0.81 11.66 -3.37
N GLY A 133 0.16 12.27 -2.37
CA GLY A 133 -1.12 12.98 -2.52
C GLY A 133 -2.35 12.08 -2.64
N LYS A 134 -2.20 10.77 -2.52
CA LYS A 134 -3.30 9.80 -2.50
C LYS A 134 -4.21 10.00 -1.28
N LEU A 135 -3.61 10.35 -0.13
CA LEU A 135 -4.31 10.69 1.10
C LEU A 135 -4.15 12.19 1.42
N PRO A 136 -5.06 13.05 0.94
CA PRO A 136 -4.97 14.49 1.17
C PRO A 136 -5.28 14.81 2.65
N CYS A 137 -4.45 15.71 3.21
CA CYS A 137 -4.56 16.17 4.58
C CYS A 137 -4.61 17.70 4.65
N SER A 138 -5.23 18.23 5.71
CA SER A 138 -5.13 19.66 6.05
C SER A 138 -3.76 19.96 6.66
N PHE A 139 -3.38 21.23 6.68
CA PHE A 139 -2.14 21.70 7.34
C PHE A 139 -2.03 21.19 8.80
N VAL A 140 -3.11 21.35 9.57
CA VAL A 140 -3.16 20.92 10.98
C VAL A 140 -2.98 19.40 11.08
N THR A 141 -3.57 18.64 10.17
CA THR A 141 -3.43 17.18 10.15
C THR A 141 -2.01 16.76 9.78
N HIS A 142 -1.38 17.42 8.79
CA HIS A 142 0.02 17.16 8.47
C HIS A 142 0.93 17.42 9.67
N ALA A 143 0.75 18.54 10.38
CA ALA A 143 1.52 18.88 11.57
C ALA A 143 1.33 17.84 12.69
N LEU A 144 0.09 17.44 12.95
CA LEU A 144 -0.23 16.45 13.99
C LEU A 144 0.36 15.06 13.64
N LEU A 145 0.14 14.57 12.43
CA LEU A 145 0.69 13.29 12.01
C LEU A 145 2.23 13.34 11.98
N GLY A 146 2.81 14.43 11.48
CA GLY A 146 4.25 14.63 11.49
C GLY A 146 4.84 14.59 12.90
N SER A 147 4.19 15.20 13.89
CA SER A 147 4.68 15.20 15.27
C SER A 147 4.71 13.81 15.92
N PHE A 148 3.71 12.95 15.63
CA PHE A 148 3.73 11.55 16.07
C PHE A 148 4.81 10.73 15.37
N LEU A 149 5.06 11.00 14.08
CA LEU A 149 6.13 10.34 13.35
C LEU A 149 7.50 10.66 13.95
N VAL A 150 7.74 11.94 14.27
CA VAL A 150 8.98 12.39 14.90
C VAL A 150 9.13 11.74 16.29
N GLN A 151 8.07 11.72 17.11
CA GLN A 151 8.09 11.06 18.42
C GLN A 151 8.42 9.57 18.31
N SER A 152 7.88 8.88 17.30
CA SER A 152 8.14 7.45 17.07
C SER A 152 9.59 7.17 16.65
N GLU A 153 10.19 8.07 15.85
CA GLU A 153 11.53 7.84 15.28
C GLU A 153 12.66 8.42 16.14
N LEU A 154 12.46 9.57 16.79
CA LEU A 154 13.49 10.26 17.59
C LEU A 154 13.26 10.15 19.11
N GLY A 155 12.04 9.81 19.55
CA GLY A 155 11.67 9.85 20.96
C GLY A 155 11.37 11.28 21.45
N ASP A 156 11.56 11.52 22.74
CA ASP A 156 11.20 12.77 23.38
C ASP A 156 12.00 13.98 22.85
N PHE A 157 11.34 15.12 22.77
CA PHE A 157 11.98 16.38 22.41
C PHE A 157 13.00 16.79 23.47
N ASP A 158 14.31 16.92 23.08
CA ASP A 158 15.36 17.42 23.93
C ASP A 158 15.68 18.90 23.60
N PRO A 159 15.36 19.86 24.52
CA PRO A 159 15.67 21.27 24.31
C PRO A 159 17.16 21.58 24.18
N GLN A 160 18.04 20.70 24.68
CA GLN A 160 19.49 20.92 24.59
C GLN A 160 20.06 20.48 23.24
N GLU A 161 19.52 19.41 22.66
CA GLU A 161 19.92 18.91 21.35
C GLU A 161 19.34 19.77 20.22
N TYR A 162 18.09 20.21 20.34
CA TYR A 162 17.34 20.90 19.27
C TYR A 162 17.29 22.42 19.48
N LYS A 163 18.41 23.03 19.88
CA LYS A 163 18.53 24.49 20.16
C LYS A 163 18.27 25.37 18.94
N ASN A 164 18.52 24.86 17.73
CA ASN A 164 18.47 25.63 16.48
C ASN A 164 17.09 25.64 15.84
N GLY A 165 16.00 25.43 16.60
CA GLY A 165 14.66 25.41 16.04
C GLY A 165 14.33 24.11 15.30
N PRO A 166 13.58 24.17 14.19
CA PRO A 166 13.09 22.99 13.48
C PRO A 166 14.14 22.30 12.59
N ASP A 167 15.42 22.72 12.62
CA ASP A 167 16.46 22.20 11.73
C ASP A 167 16.62 20.68 11.79
N TYR A 168 16.33 20.04 12.92
CA TYR A 168 16.36 18.59 13.08
C TYR A 168 15.27 17.86 12.27
N LEU A 169 14.25 18.60 11.79
CA LEU A 169 13.13 18.06 10.99
C LEU A 169 13.40 18.13 9.48
N ARG A 170 14.49 18.76 9.03
CA ARG A 170 14.77 18.95 7.59
C ARG A 170 14.87 17.66 6.79
N ASP A 171 15.34 16.59 7.42
CA ASP A 171 15.46 15.28 6.76
C ASP A 171 14.15 14.49 6.77
N PHE A 172 13.11 14.99 7.45
CA PHE A 172 11.80 14.38 7.48
C PHE A 172 10.92 14.94 6.36
N GLN A 173 10.05 14.09 5.84
CA GLN A 173 9.04 14.49 4.87
C GLN A 173 7.65 14.18 5.45
N PHE A 174 6.88 15.23 5.73
CA PHE A 174 5.54 15.16 6.32
C PHE A 174 4.42 15.45 5.30
N ALA A 175 4.74 16.22 4.26
CA ALA A 175 3.77 16.67 3.28
C ALA A 175 4.42 16.79 1.89
N PRO A 176 3.62 16.73 0.81
CA PRO A 176 4.12 16.93 -0.56
C PRO A 176 4.78 18.29 -0.76
N ASN A 177 4.25 19.32 -0.08
CA ASN A 177 4.79 20.69 -0.08
C ASN A 177 5.09 21.08 1.38
N GLN A 178 6.29 20.80 1.81
CA GLN A 178 6.73 21.11 3.17
C GLN A 178 7.23 22.53 3.26
N THR A 179 6.76 23.27 4.28
CA THR A 179 7.12 24.65 4.57
C THR A 179 7.74 24.75 5.95
N LEU A 180 8.54 25.79 6.18
CA LEU A 180 9.12 26.06 7.50
C LEU A 180 8.03 26.19 8.58
N GLU A 181 6.91 26.84 8.26
CA GLU A 181 5.76 26.97 9.14
C GLU A 181 5.20 25.60 9.59
N LEU A 182 5.17 24.63 8.65
CA LEU A 182 4.77 23.26 8.97
C LEU A 182 5.77 22.60 9.93
N GLU A 183 7.06 22.74 9.68
CA GLU A 183 8.11 22.19 10.54
C GLU A 183 8.07 22.80 11.95
N GLU A 184 7.89 24.11 12.06
CA GLU A 184 7.72 24.80 13.35
C GLU A 184 6.50 24.25 14.12
N LYS A 185 5.39 24.04 13.43
CA LYS A 185 4.17 23.49 14.03
C LYS A 185 4.33 22.01 14.45
N VAL A 186 5.07 21.21 13.66
CA VAL A 186 5.45 19.84 14.02
C VAL A 186 6.31 19.85 15.29
N MET A 187 7.31 20.73 15.36
CA MET A 187 8.18 20.86 16.55
C MET A 187 7.36 21.27 17.79
N GLU A 188 6.44 22.23 17.66
CA GLU A 188 5.56 22.65 18.77
C GLU A 188 4.75 21.48 19.32
N LEU A 189 4.13 20.68 18.42
CA LEU A 189 3.36 19.52 18.81
C LEU A 189 4.24 18.38 19.34
N HIS A 190 5.43 18.15 18.78
CA HIS A 190 6.36 17.14 19.26
C HIS A 190 6.73 17.35 20.74
N ARG A 191 6.90 18.60 21.19
CA ARG A 191 7.13 18.93 22.62
C ARG A 191 6.02 18.44 23.56
N THR A 192 4.81 18.26 23.04
CA THR A 192 3.66 17.82 23.85
C THR A 192 3.58 16.30 24.01
N HIS A 193 4.35 15.54 23.25
CA HIS A 193 4.30 14.06 23.23
C HIS A 193 5.27 13.40 24.22
N LYS A 194 5.87 14.18 25.12
CA LYS A 194 6.87 13.70 26.08
C LYS A 194 6.41 12.44 26.84
N GLY A 195 7.26 11.42 26.85
CA GLY A 195 7.04 10.16 27.55
C GLY A 195 6.27 9.11 26.74
N GLN A 196 5.82 9.42 25.50
CA GLN A 196 5.20 8.42 24.63
C GLN A 196 6.26 7.50 24.03
N THR A 197 6.02 6.20 24.13
CA THR A 197 6.83 5.19 23.46
C THR A 197 6.60 5.25 21.92
N PRO A 198 7.54 4.74 21.12
CA PRO A 198 7.36 4.65 19.67
C PRO A 198 6.04 3.95 19.25
N ALA A 199 5.68 2.86 19.92
CA ALA A 199 4.45 2.11 19.63
C ALA A 199 3.18 2.91 19.96
N GLU A 200 3.18 3.70 21.05
CA GLU A 200 2.06 4.59 21.40
C GLU A 200 1.95 5.74 20.40
N ALA A 201 3.06 6.34 19.97
CA ALA A 201 3.06 7.40 18.98
C ALA A 201 2.53 6.89 17.62
N GLU A 202 2.94 5.69 17.17
CA GLU A 202 2.43 5.04 15.97
C GLU A 202 0.92 4.76 16.07
N LEU A 203 0.46 4.28 17.23
CA LEU A 203 -0.97 4.06 17.43
C LEU A 203 -1.76 5.37 17.35
N GLN A 204 -1.27 6.45 17.96
CA GLN A 204 -1.90 7.77 17.87
C GLN A 204 -1.89 8.32 16.44
N TYR A 205 -0.79 8.10 15.71
CA TYR A 205 -0.70 8.42 14.29
C TYR A 205 -1.84 7.73 13.51
N LEU A 206 -1.99 6.41 13.67
CA LEU A 206 -2.99 5.60 12.99
C LEU A 206 -4.42 5.97 13.39
N GLU A 207 -4.66 6.25 14.69
CA GLU A 207 -5.96 6.67 15.22
C GLU A 207 -6.43 8.02 14.64
N ASN A 208 -5.51 8.90 14.29
CA ASN A 208 -5.81 10.16 13.60
C ASN A 208 -5.93 9.96 12.09
N ALA A 209 -5.05 9.16 11.47
CA ALA A 209 -5.09 8.89 10.05
C ALA A 209 -6.38 8.17 9.60
N LYS A 210 -6.91 7.21 10.40
CA LYS A 210 -8.16 6.50 10.08
C LYS A 210 -9.40 7.40 9.99
N LYS A 211 -9.35 8.62 10.57
CA LYS A 211 -10.44 9.60 10.50
C LYS A 211 -10.49 10.37 9.17
N LEU A 212 -9.42 10.31 8.39
CA LEU A 212 -9.34 10.99 7.09
C LEU A 212 -10.31 10.38 6.09
N ALA A 213 -11.00 11.24 5.34
CA ALA A 213 -12.07 10.82 4.42
C ALA A 213 -11.61 9.83 3.33
N MET A 214 -10.33 9.92 2.92
CA MET A 214 -9.75 9.07 1.88
C MET A 214 -8.90 7.91 2.43
N TYR A 215 -8.91 7.68 3.75
CA TYR A 215 -8.17 6.58 4.36
C TYR A 215 -8.59 5.23 3.77
N GLY A 216 -7.62 4.51 3.18
CA GLY A 216 -7.84 3.18 2.61
C GLY A 216 -8.81 3.14 1.44
N VAL A 217 -9.02 4.24 0.74
CA VAL A 217 -9.89 4.32 -0.43
C VAL A 217 -9.10 4.08 -1.71
N ASP A 218 -9.43 3.00 -2.44
CA ASP A 218 -8.89 2.70 -3.78
C ASP A 218 -9.81 3.31 -4.85
N LEU A 219 -9.31 4.32 -5.57
CA LEU A 219 -10.08 5.12 -6.52
C LEU A 219 -10.01 4.58 -7.95
N HIS A 220 -11.17 4.47 -8.59
CA HIS A 220 -11.34 4.04 -9.98
C HIS A 220 -12.15 5.07 -10.77
N PRO A 221 -11.62 5.64 -11.86
CA PRO A 221 -12.38 6.56 -12.70
C PRO A 221 -13.52 5.84 -13.42
N ALA A 222 -14.69 6.46 -13.41
CA ALA A 222 -15.89 5.94 -14.05
C ALA A 222 -16.81 7.08 -14.50
N LYS A 223 -17.88 6.72 -15.19
CA LYS A 223 -18.98 7.61 -15.53
C LYS A 223 -20.28 7.04 -14.98
N ASP A 224 -21.18 7.90 -14.57
CA ASP A 224 -22.51 7.52 -14.14
C ASP A 224 -23.47 7.23 -15.32
N SER A 225 -24.76 7.07 -15.02
CA SER A 225 -25.81 6.83 -16.04
C SER A 225 -26.01 8.01 -16.98
N GLU A 226 -25.73 9.24 -16.54
CA GLU A 226 -25.83 10.48 -17.29
C GLU A 226 -24.53 10.82 -18.04
N ASN A 227 -23.55 9.91 -17.99
CA ASN A 227 -22.22 10.07 -18.60
C ASN A 227 -21.34 11.15 -17.96
N VAL A 228 -21.65 11.54 -16.72
CA VAL A 228 -20.85 12.47 -15.89
C VAL A 228 -19.64 11.73 -15.33
N ASP A 229 -18.48 12.40 -15.33
CA ASP A 229 -17.25 11.84 -14.77
C ASP A 229 -17.32 11.78 -13.23
N ILE A 230 -17.07 10.61 -12.70
CA ILE A 230 -17.07 10.29 -11.26
C ILE A 230 -15.86 9.44 -10.90
N MET A 231 -15.59 9.33 -9.60
CA MET A 231 -14.64 8.36 -9.06
C MET A 231 -15.36 7.36 -8.17
N LEU A 232 -15.13 6.07 -8.41
CA LEU A 232 -15.60 4.99 -7.54
C LEU A 232 -14.49 4.63 -6.56
N GLY A 233 -14.75 4.75 -5.26
CA GLY A 233 -13.82 4.41 -4.20
C GLY A 233 -14.19 3.09 -3.54
N VAL A 234 -13.27 2.15 -3.47
CA VAL A 234 -13.45 0.88 -2.77
C VAL A 234 -12.72 0.95 -1.44
N CYS A 235 -13.41 0.66 -0.34
CA CYS A 235 -12.82 0.70 1.00
C CYS A 235 -13.41 -0.37 1.94
N ALA A 236 -12.91 -0.42 3.15
CA ALA A 236 -13.35 -1.37 4.18
C ALA A 236 -14.87 -1.31 4.44
N SER A 237 -15.50 -0.13 4.34
CA SER A 237 -16.92 0.06 4.65
C SER A 237 -17.88 -0.16 3.47
N GLY A 238 -17.39 -0.19 2.24
CA GLY A 238 -18.22 -0.32 1.04
C GLY A 238 -17.66 0.34 -0.19
N LEU A 239 -18.56 0.59 -1.15
CA LEU A 239 -18.29 1.33 -2.38
C LEU A 239 -18.75 2.79 -2.19
N LEU A 240 -17.88 3.72 -2.50
CA LEU A 240 -18.09 5.16 -2.40
C LEU A 240 -18.16 5.76 -3.81
N VAL A 241 -18.95 6.80 -3.97
CA VAL A 241 -19.02 7.57 -5.22
C VAL A 241 -18.63 9.00 -4.93
N TYR A 242 -17.67 9.51 -5.71
CA TYR A 242 -17.19 10.88 -5.61
C TYR A 242 -17.44 11.64 -6.93
N SER A 243 -17.83 12.89 -6.82
CA SER A 243 -17.83 13.88 -7.88
C SER A 243 -17.02 15.08 -7.40
N ASP A 244 -16.07 15.56 -8.20
CA ASP A 244 -15.22 16.71 -7.87
C ASP A 244 -14.59 16.65 -6.45
N ARG A 245 -14.11 15.49 -6.04
CA ARG A 245 -13.55 15.18 -4.70
C ARG A 245 -14.58 15.18 -3.56
N LEU A 246 -15.85 15.48 -3.84
CA LEU A 246 -16.92 15.38 -2.86
C LEU A 246 -17.55 13.98 -2.90
N ARG A 247 -17.69 13.33 -1.74
CA ARG A 247 -18.41 12.06 -1.64
C ARG A 247 -19.91 12.32 -1.79
N ILE A 248 -20.49 11.88 -2.91
CA ILE A 248 -21.92 12.05 -3.22
C ILE A 248 -22.78 10.85 -2.79
N ASN A 249 -22.18 9.64 -2.73
CA ASN A 249 -22.94 8.45 -2.31
C ASN A 249 -22.05 7.40 -1.63
N ARG A 250 -22.68 6.49 -0.87
CA ARG A 250 -22.06 5.38 -0.18
C ARG A 250 -22.94 4.14 -0.18
N PHE A 251 -22.40 3.03 -0.69
CA PHE A 251 -23.04 1.71 -0.69
C PHE A 251 -22.28 0.78 0.27
N ALA A 252 -22.79 0.64 1.50
CA ALA A 252 -22.20 -0.25 2.49
C ALA A 252 -22.29 -1.71 2.05
N TRP A 253 -21.25 -2.52 2.31
CA TRP A 253 -21.20 -3.92 1.89
C TRP A 253 -22.47 -4.73 2.23
N PRO A 254 -23.12 -4.63 3.41
CA PRO A 254 -24.35 -5.36 3.73
C PRO A 254 -25.55 -5.00 2.84
N LYS A 255 -25.57 -3.81 2.25
CA LYS A 255 -26.63 -3.38 1.33
C LYS A 255 -26.42 -3.89 -0.10
N ILE A 256 -25.21 -4.31 -0.46
CA ILE A 256 -24.90 -4.81 -1.80
C ILE A 256 -25.19 -6.30 -1.87
N LEU A 257 -26.17 -6.68 -2.69
CA LEU A 257 -26.59 -8.07 -2.90
C LEU A 257 -25.75 -8.79 -3.96
N LYS A 258 -25.33 -8.06 -5.01
CA LYS A 258 -24.57 -8.61 -6.13
C LYS A 258 -23.66 -7.56 -6.74
N ILE A 259 -22.46 -8.00 -7.09
CA ILE A 259 -21.47 -7.20 -7.84
C ILE A 259 -21.21 -7.93 -9.15
N SER A 260 -21.31 -7.22 -10.28
CA SER A 260 -21.12 -7.82 -11.60
C SER A 260 -20.54 -6.79 -12.57
N TYR A 261 -19.98 -7.28 -13.68
CA TYR A 261 -19.57 -6.43 -14.79
C TYR A 261 -19.90 -7.09 -16.13
N LYS A 262 -20.14 -6.29 -17.15
CA LYS A 262 -20.37 -6.75 -18.51
C LYS A 262 -19.71 -5.77 -19.49
N ARG A 263 -18.71 -6.24 -20.25
CA ARG A 263 -17.86 -5.39 -21.08
C ARG A 263 -17.19 -4.29 -20.22
N HIS A 264 -17.41 -3.03 -20.51
CA HIS A 264 -16.89 -1.88 -19.78
C HIS A 264 -17.82 -1.35 -18.68
N ASN A 265 -19.01 -1.95 -18.53
CA ASN A 265 -19.98 -1.54 -17.51
C ASN A 265 -19.83 -2.39 -16.24
N PHE A 266 -19.89 -1.72 -15.09
CA PHE A 266 -19.89 -2.31 -13.77
C PHE A 266 -21.26 -2.09 -13.11
N TYR A 267 -21.79 -3.08 -12.43
CA TYR A 267 -23.14 -3.05 -11.84
C TYR A 267 -23.11 -3.52 -10.40
N ILE A 268 -23.84 -2.82 -9.56
CA ILE A 268 -24.18 -3.26 -8.20
C ILE A 268 -25.68 -3.40 -8.07
N LYS A 269 -26.11 -4.51 -7.45
CA LYS A 269 -27.51 -4.76 -7.07
C LYS A 269 -27.66 -4.48 -5.60
N ILE A 270 -28.60 -3.64 -5.23
CA ILE A 270 -28.78 -3.11 -3.88
C ILE A 270 -30.06 -3.63 -3.29
N ARG A 271 -30.02 -3.97 -2.00
CA ARG A 271 -31.18 -4.34 -1.21
C ARG A 271 -32.16 -3.17 -1.15
N PRO A 272 -33.49 -3.40 -1.30
CA PRO A 272 -34.48 -2.35 -1.17
C PRO A 272 -34.42 -1.68 0.22
N GLY A 273 -34.67 -0.38 0.25
CA GLY A 273 -34.87 0.37 1.48
C GLY A 273 -36.15 -0.03 2.20
N GLU A 274 -36.40 0.53 3.38
CA GLU A 274 -37.59 0.21 4.19
C GLU A 274 -38.92 0.51 3.48
N PHE A 275 -38.89 1.46 2.53
CA PHE A 275 -40.08 1.89 1.76
C PHE A 275 -40.08 1.43 0.30
N GLU A 276 -39.03 0.70 -0.14
CA GLU A 276 -38.89 0.22 -1.50
C GLU A 276 -39.30 -1.25 -1.59
N GLN A 277 -40.13 -1.59 -2.56
CA GLN A 277 -40.60 -2.98 -2.76
C GLN A 277 -39.65 -3.82 -3.59
N TYR A 278 -38.76 -3.20 -4.38
CA TYR A 278 -37.91 -3.89 -5.35
C TYR A 278 -36.43 -3.56 -5.18
N GLU A 279 -35.60 -4.54 -5.51
CA GLU A 279 -34.15 -4.39 -5.58
C GLU A 279 -33.75 -3.47 -6.73
N SER A 280 -32.89 -2.48 -6.47
CA SER A 280 -32.36 -1.58 -7.49
C SER A 280 -31.01 -2.06 -8.03
N THR A 281 -30.77 -1.79 -9.32
CA THR A 281 -29.47 -2.06 -9.95
C THR A 281 -28.89 -0.74 -10.45
N ILE A 282 -27.70 -0.41 -9.96
CA ILE A 282 -26.98 0.80 -10.35
C ILE A 282 -25.81 0.40 -11.24
N GLY A 283 -25.67 1.08 -12.38
CA GLY A 283 -24.64 0.83 -13.37
C GLY A 283 -23.67 2.01 -13.48
N PHE A 284 -22.39 1.71 -13.69
CA PHE A 284 -21.33 2.66 -13.91
C PHE A 284 -20.54 2.24 -15.14
N LYS A 285 -20.11 3.20 -15.96
CA LYS A 285 -19.35 2.96 -17.17
C LYS A 285 -17.87 3.25 -16.91
N LEU A 286 -17.00 2.28 -17.18
CA LEU A 286 -15.56 2.42 -17.06
C LEU A 286 -14.90 2.61 -18.44
N ALA A 287 -13.65 3.00 -18.47
CA ALA A 287 -12.92 3.27 -19.71
C ALA A 287 -12.87 2.04 -20.65
N ASN A 288 -12.71 0.83 -20.10
CA ASN A 288 -12.60 -0.41 -20.86
C ASN A 288 -12.94 -1.64 -20.02
N HIS A 289 -12.97 -2.81 -20.67
CA HIS A 289 -13.25 -4.10 -20.01
C HIS A 289 -12.24 -4.45 -18.89
N ARG A 290 -10.95 -4.08 -19.04
CA ARG A 290 -9.91 -4.35 -18.03
C ARG A 290 -10.19 -3.56 -16.77
N ALA A 291 -10.49 -2.26 -16.89
CA ALA A 291 -10.85 -1.38 -15.78
C ALA A 291 -12.09 -1.91 -15.04
N ALA A 292 -13.15 -2.30 -15.76
CA ALA A 292 -14.35 -2.87 -15.16
C ALA A 292 -14.08 -4.19 -14.43
N LYS A 293 -13.24 -5.05 -15.01
CA LYS A 293 -12.82 -6.30 -14.37
C LYS A 293 -11.93 -6.05 -13.15
N LYS A 294 -11.02 -5.07 -13.20
CA LYS A 294 -10.16 -4.66 -12.07
C LYS A 294 -11.03 -4.20 -10.90
N LEU A 295 -11.91 -3.22 -11.13
CA LEU A 295 -12.83 -2.73 -10.11
C LEU A 295 -13.68 -3.84 -9.51
N TRP A 296 -14.24 -4.73 -10.37
CA TRP A 296 -15.01 -5.88 -9.90
C TRP A 296 -14.20 -6.81 -8.99
N LYS A 297 -12.94 -7.11 -9.33
CA LYS A 297 -12.05 -7.91 -8.47
C LYS A 297 -11.79 -7.22 -7.14
N THR A 298 -11.41 -5.94 -7.16
CA THR A 298 -11.17 -5.15 -5.95
C THR A 298 -12.40 -5.16 -5.04
N CYS A 299 -13.60 -4.96 -5.59
CA CYS A 299 -14.83 -5.03 -4.82
C CYS A 299 -15.11 -6.43 -4.23
N VAL A 300 -14.88 -7.50 -5.00
CA VAL A 300 -15.06 -8.88 -4.51
C VAL A 300 -14.08 -9.18 -3.37
N GLU A 301 -12.83 -8.78 -3.50
CA GLU A 301 -11.79 -8.97 -2.49
C GLU A 301 -12.13 -8.21 -1.19
N HIS A 302 -12.46 -6.91 -1.30
CA HIS A 302 -12.82 -6.09 -0.13
C HIS A 302 -14.11 -6.59 0.54
N HIS A 303 -15.13 -6.93 -0.25
CA HIS A 303 -16.37 -7.49 0.29
C HIS A 303 -16.11 -8.79 1.06
N THR A 304 -15.30 -9.69 0.50
CA THR A 304 -14.97 -10.96 1.16
C THR A 304 -14.12 -10.72 2.41
N PHE A 305 -13.07 -9.92 2.31
CA PHE A 305 -12.16 -9.66 3.42
C PHE A 305 -12.85 -8.98 4.61
N PHE A 306 -13.57 -7.89 4.37
CA PHE A 306 -14.12 -7.07 5.45
C PHE A 306 -15.49 -7.51 5.98
N ARG A 307 -16.29 -8.19 5.15
CA ARG A 307 -17.67 -8.53 5.51
C ARG A 307 -17.87 -9.97 5.91
N LEU A 308 -17.20 -10.92 5.26
CA LEU A 308 -17.49 -12.34 5.45
C LEU A 308 -16.72 -12.90 6.66
N MET A 309 -17.33 -13.86 7.36
CA MET A 309 -16.66 -14.60 8.42
C MET A 309 -15.69 -15.64 7.84
N THR A 310 -16.07 -16.25 6.72
CA THR A 310 -15.25 -17.21 5.96
C THR A 310 -15.35 -16.91 4.47
N PRO A 311 -14.31 -17.19 3.67
CA PRO A 311 -14.40 -17.10 2.23
C PRO A 311 -15.53 -18.01 1.71
N GLU A 312 -16.17 -17.64 0.59
CA GLU A 312 -17.18 -18.48 -0.04
C GLU A 312 -16.60 -19.87 -0.36
N PRO A 313 -17.24 -20.97 0.08
CA PRO A 313 -16.73 -22.31 -0.17
C PRO A 313 -16.64 -22.59 -1.68
N VAL A 314 -15.62 -23.32 -2.08
CA VAL A 314 -15.51 -23.84 -3.43
C VAL A 314 -16.67 -24.82 -3.61
N GLN A 315 -17.73 -24.41 -4.32
CA GLN A 315 -18.75 -25.36 -4.74
C GLN A 315 -18.05 -26.39 -5.62
N ASN A 316 -17.93 -27.62 -5.14
CA ASN A 316 -17.46 -28.74 -5.92
C ASN A 316 -18.29 -28.76 -7.21
N ALA A 317 -17.63 -28.59 -8.34
CA ALA A 317 -18.27 -28.67 -9.64
C ALA A 317 -18.91 -30.06 -9.71
N GLY A 318 -20.25 -30.10 -9.81
CA GLY A 318 -20.92 -31.32 -10.22
C GLY A 318 -20.36 -31.80 -11.56
N LEU A 319 -20.69 -33.00 -11.97
CA LEU A 319 -20.11 -33.78 -13.08
C LEU A 319 -19.88 -33.02 -14.42
N PHE A 320 -20.34 -31.79 -14.53
CA PHE A 320 -20.14 -30.93 -15.71
C PHE A 320 -19.25 -29.74 -15.36
N PRO A 321 -18.07 -29.59 -15.99
CA PRO A 321 -17.25 -28.40 -15.82
C PRO A 321 -18.01 -27.18 -16.32
N ARG A 322 -18.45 -26.31 -15.41
CA ARG A 322 -19.02 -25.02 -15.79
C ARG A 322 -17.89 -24.16 -16.34
N PHE A 323 -17.96 -23.80 -17.62
CA PHE A 323 -16.96 -23.01 -18.37
C PHE A 323 -16.74 -21.55 -17.91
N SER A 324 -17.23 -21.15 -16.74
CA SER A 324 -16.94 -19.82 -16.19
C SER A 324 -16.04 -19.93 -14.98
N SER A 325 -14.74 -19.66 -15.16
CA SER A 325 -13.83 -19.41 -14.04
C SER A 325 -14.22 -18.11 -13.34
N LYS A 326 -15.18 -18.17 -12.41
CA LYS A 326 -15.53 -17.03 -11.57
C LYS A 326 -14.34 -16.80 -10.65
N TYR A 327 -13.72 -15.60 -10.71
CA TYR A 327 -12.68 -15.17 -9.77
C TYR A 327 -13.25 -15.24 -8.35
N ARG A 328 -12.46 -15.77 -7.43
CA ARG A 328 -12.78 -15.81 -6.00
C ARG A 328 -11.55 -15.36 -5.22
N TYR A 329 -11.79 -14.66 -4.11
CA TYR A 329 -10.76 -14.36 -3.15
C TYR A 329 -10.41 -15.63 -2.36
N SER A 330 -9.12 -15.98 -2.29
CA SER A 330 -8.63 -17.21 -1.64
C SER A 330 -7.92 -16.95 -0.29
N GLY A 331 -7.71 -15.66 0.07
CA GLY A 331 -7.08 -15.29 1.33
C GLY A 331 -8.01 -15.44 2.54
N ARG A 332 -7.46 -15.25 3.74
CA ARG A 332 -8.24 -15.21 4.99
C ARG A 332 -9.09 -13.93 5.03
N THR A 333 -10.20 -13.99 5.77
CA THR A 333 -11.04 -12.82 6.04
C THR A 333 -10.52 -12.07 7.27
N LEU A 334 -10.89 -10.80 7.43
CA LEU A 334 -10.55 -10.02 8.62
C LEU A 334 -10.98 -10.71 9.93
N TYR A 335 -12.14 -11.37 9.91
CA TYR A 335 -12.62 -12.14 11.05
C TYR A 335 -11.70 -13.31 11.40
N GLN A 336 -11.19 -14.04 10.41
CA GLN A 336 -10.25 -15.13 10.60
C GLN A 336 -8.88 -14.62 11.08
N THR A 337 -8.38 -13.54 10.47
CA THR A 337 -7.11 -12.92 10.85
C THR A 337 -7.11 -12.46 12.31
N LYS A 338 -8.20 -11.81 12.78
CA LYS A 338 -8.33 -11.37 14.18
C LYS A 338 -8.42 -12.51 15.20
N LYS A 339 -8.89 -13.69 14.78
CA LYS A 339 -9.01 -14.86 15.65
C LYS A 339 -7.75 -15.70 15.75
N MET A 340 -6.77 -15.45 14.90
CA MET A 340 -5.49 -16.15 14.98
C MET A 340 -4.65 -15.57 16.12
N PRO A 341 -4.37 -16.32 17.18
CA PRO A 341 -3.45 -15.86 18.21
C PRO A 341 -2.03 -15.82 17.65
N ILE A 342 -1.28 -14.79 17.99
CA ILE A 342 0.14 -14.68 17.71
C ILE A 342 0.87 -15.08 19.00
N GLU A 343 1.34 -16.32 19.06
CA GLU A 343 2.04 -16.90 20.21
C GLU A 343 3.56 -16.79 20.00
N ARG A 344 4.07 -15.57 19.90
CA ARG A 344 5.52 -15.31 19.87
C ARG A 344 5.85 -14.06 20.68
N PRO A 345 7.10 -13.93 21.19
CA PRO A 345 7.56 -12.64 21.72
C PRO A 345 7.53 -11.59 20.61
N ALA A 346 7.26 -10.34 21.01
CA ALA A 346 7.24 -9.24 20.06
C ALA A 346 8.57 -9.18 19.27
N PRO A 347 8.54 -9.11 17.95
CA PRO A 347 9.75 -9.07 17.15
C PRO A 347 10.52 -7.76 17.42
N HIS A 348 11.82 -7.87 17.55
CA HIS A 348 12.68 -6.69 17.62
C HIS A 348 12.96 -6.20 16.20
N PHE A 349 12.50 -5.02 15.87
CA PHE A 349 12.75 -4.38 14.59
C PHE A 349 13.24 -2.94 14.77
N GLU A 350 14.06 -2.49 13.84
CA GLU A 350 14.51 -1.09 13.82
C GLU A 350 13.55 -0.24 12.98
N ARG A 351 13.12 0.89 13.52
CA ARG A 351 12.39 1.91 12.79
C ARG A 351 13.35 2.67 11.90
N SER A 352 13.11 2.66 10.59
CA SER A 352 13.94 3.42 9.64
C SER A 352 13.66 4.91 9.82
N LEU A 353 14.70 5.69 10.05
CA LEU A 353 14.62 7.14 10.07
C LEU A 353 14.29 7.63 8.66
N SER A 354 13.16 8.34 8.55
CA SER A 354 12.67 8.84 7.26
C SER A 354 13.69 9.80 6.62
N GLY A 355 14.42 9.33 5.62
CA GLY A 355 15.33 10.11 4.78
C GLY A 355 16.82 9.98 5.12
N ARG A 356 17.23 9.84 6.40
CA ARG A 356 18.64 9.87 6.79
C ARG A 356 19.46 8.63 6.36
N ARG A 357 18.87 7.44 6.25
CA ARG A 357 19.62 6.21 5.97
C ARG A 357 19.98 6.01 4.51
N LEU A 358 19.25 6.59 3.58
CA LEU A 358 19.57 6.47 2.15
C LEU A 358 20.83 7.21 1.75
N THR A 359 21.16 8.32 2.45
CA THR A 359 22.38 9.11 2.20
C THR A 359 23.61 8.58 2.92
N SER A 360 23.51 8.05 4.14
CA SER A 360 24.67 7.58 4.90
C SER A 360 25.19 6.22 4.45
N ARG A 361 24.34 5.27 4.03
CA ARG A 361 24.79 4.00 3.44
C ARG A 361 25.48 4.17 2.10
N SER A 362 25.06 5.16 1.29
CA SER A 362 25.71 5.48 0.02
C SER A 362 27.13 6.05 0.20
N MET A 363 27.40 6.74 1.32
CA MET A 363 28.70 7.36 1.59
C MET A 363 29.73 6.39 2.23
N ASP A 364 29.27 5.43 3.03
CA ASP A 364 30.17 4.48 3.70
C ASP A 364 30.63 3.33 2.78
N ASP A 365 29.82 2.93 1.79
CA ASP A 365 30.22 1.94 0.79
C ASP A 365 31.23 2.51 -0.24
N GLU A 366 31.17 3.81 -0.57
CA GLU A 366 32.15 4.44 -1.45
C GLU A 366 33.53 4.60 -0.80
N ARG A 367 33.63 4.70 0.53
CA ARG A 367 34.91 4.78 1.25
C ARG A 367 35.62 3.44 1.40
N LYS A 368 34.92 2.32 1.27
CA LYS A 368 35.49 0.96 1.33
C LYS A 368 35.86 0.35 -0.02
N SER A 369 35.39 0.94 -1.12
CA SER A 369 35.69 0.50 -2.47
C SER A 369 36.56 1.54 -3.19
N GLY A 370 37.85 1.57 -2.87
CA GLY A 370 38.82 2.26 -3.66
C GLY A 370 38.96 1.63 -5.04
N ASN A 371 38.77 2.44 -6.09
CA ASN A 371 38.99 2.15 -7.51
C ASN A 371 37.92 1.32 -8.25
N ARG A 372 36.92 2.01 -8.76
CA ARG A 372 36.39 1.74 -10.13
C ARG A 372 35.62 2.94 -10.69
N LYS A 373 35.93 3.27 -11.95
CA LYS A 373 35.52 4.48 -12.68
C LYS A 373 33.99 4.59 -12.85
N CYS A 374 33.50 5.80 -12.64
CA CYS A 374 32.15 6.27 -12.94
C CYS A 374 31.66 5.98 -14.37
N LEU A 375 30.48 5.40 -14.48
CA LEU A 375 29.56 5.67 -15.60
C LEU A 375 28.18 5.97 -14.98
N ARG A 376 27.74 7.22 -15.13
CA ARG A 376 26.41 7.68 -14.71
C ARG A 376 25.35 7.20 -15.71
N PRO A 377 24.20 6.71 -15.28
CA PRO A 377 22.98 6.77 -16.08
C PRO A 377 22.09 7.93 -15.58
N SER A 378 21.62 8.71 -16.52
CA SER A 378 20.80 9.90 -16.37
C SER A 378 19.37 9.63 -15.85
N LEU A 379 19.09 10.03 -14.62
CA LEU A 379 17.77 9.93 -13.97
C LEU A 379 16.98 11.25 -14.01
N VAL A 380 17.33 12.17 -14.92
CA VAL A 380 16.75 13.53 -14.97
C VAL A 380 15.52 13.64 -15.87
N LYS A 381 15.18 12.61 -16.68
CA LYS A 381 14.09 12.75 -17.67
C LYS A 381 12.67 12.43 -17.17
N SER A 382 12.50 11.77 -16.03
CA SER A 382 11.17 11.37 -15.55
C SER A 382 10.46 12.45 -14.72
N VAL A 383 11.21 13.26 -13.97
CA VAL A 383 10.63 14.33 -13.12
C VAL A 383 10.15 15.51 -13.94
N HIS A 384 10.80 15.81 -15.08
CA HIS A 384 10.40 16.93 -15.97
C HIS A 384 9.05 16.70 -16.64
N PHE A 385 8.68 15.45 -16.94
CA PHE A 385 7.40 15.15 -17.60
C PHE A 385 6.20 15.34 -16.66
N PHE A 386 6.35 15.04 -15.37
CA PHE A 386 5.29 15.24 -14.38
C PHE A 386 5.07 16.71 -14.02
N ILE A 387 6.14 17.50 -13.95
CA ILE A 387 6.04 18.94 -13.65
C ILE A 387 5.41 19.69 -14.81
N VAL A 388 5.75 19.37 -16.05
CA VAL A 388 5.17 20.01 -17.26
C VAL A 388 3.69 19.65 -17.39
N TYR A 389 3.29 18.41 -17.11
CA TYR A 389 1.87 17.99 -17.14
C TYR A 389 1.04 18.70 -16.06
N TYR A 390 1.59 18.87 -14.86
CA TYR A 390 0.90 19.55 -13.74
C TYR A 390 0.77 21.06 -13.96
N CYS A 391 1.77 21.71 -14.58
CA CYS A 391 1.70 23.12 -14.95
C CYS A 391 0.73 23.36 -16.10
N CYS A 392 0.67 22.50 -17.12
CA CYS A 392 -0.29 22.63 -18.23
C CYS A 392 -1.75 22.47 -17.75
N VAL A 393 -2.04 21.53 -16.84
CA VAL A 393 -3.40 21.35 -16.31
C VAL A 393 -3.85 22.53 -15.45
N ARG A 394 -2.95 23.15 -14.67
CA ARG A 394 -3.27 24.37 -13.90
C ARG A 394 -3.46 25.61 -14.76
N LEU A 395 -2.69 25.75 -15.85
CA LEU A 395 -2.88 26.86 -16.81
C LEU A 395 -4.22 26.72 -17.56
N CYS A 396 -4.59 25.53 -18.01
CA CYS A 396 -5.88 25.30 -18.66
C CYS A 396 -7.07 25.58 -17.73
N THR A 397 -7.01 25.19 -16.45
CA THR A 397 -8.10 25.48 -15.49
C THR A 397 -8.21 26.97 -15.17
N ALA A 398 -7.11 27.69 -15.06
CA ALA A 398 -7.12 29.14 -14.84
C ALA A 398 -7.68 29.87 -16.04
N ILE A 399 -7.38 29.46 -17.27
CA ILE A 399 -7.91 30.06 -18.52
C ILE A 399 -9.41 29.77 -18.65
N CYS A 400 -9.89 28.55 -18.32
CA CYS A 400 -11.32 28.24 -18.33
C CYS A 400 -12.13 29.08 -17.33
N VAL A 401 -11.60 29.27 -16.11
CA VAL A 401 -12.27 30.10 -15.08
C VAL A 401 -12.29 31.57 -15.50
N ALA A 402 -11.20 32.07 -16.08
CA ALA A 402 -11.16 33.45 -16.60
C ALA A 402 -12.15 33.66 -17.78
N TYR A 403 -12.29 32.64 -18.65
CA TYR A 403 -13.25 32.70 -19.78
C TYR A 403 -14.71 32.65 -19.30
N GLN A 404 -15.03 31.90 -18.27
CA GLN A 404 -16.36 31.86 -17.63
C GLN A 404 -16.69 33.17 -16.91
N LEU A 405 -15.70 33.83 -16.30
CA LEU A 405 -15.91 35.15 -15.67
C LEU A 405 -16.09 36.27 -16.70
N LEU A 406 -15.36 36.25 -17.80
CA LEU A 406 -15.54 37.19 -18.89
C LEU A 406 -16.89 37.04 -19.58
N ASN A 407 -17.39 35.85 -19.81
CA ASN A 407 -18.73 35.63 -20.39
C ASN A 407 -19.87 36.04 -19.47
N LYS A 408 -19.70 35.96 -18.14
CA LYS A 408 -20.70 36.47 -17.19
C LYS A 408 -20.81 37.99 -17.16
N HIS A 409 -19.73 38.73 -17.49
CA HIS A 409 -19.73 40.18 -17.57
C HIS A 409 -20.27 40.72 -18.90
N LEU A 410 -20.23 39.95 -19.98
CA LEU A 410 -20.77 40.34 -21.29
C LEU A 410 -22.30 40.17 -21.42
N CYS A 411 -22.94 39.39 -20.53
CA CYS A 411 -24.41 39.26 -20.46
C CYS A 411 -25.12 40.36 -19.66
N TRP A 412 -24.41 41.37 -19.13
CA TRP A 412 -25.02 42.50 -18.39
C TRP A 412 -25.03 43.84 -19.15
N PHE A 413 -24.59 43.86 -20.41
CA PHE A 413 -24.63 45.05 -21.28
C PHE A 413 -25.26 44.71 -22.65
N GLY A 414 -26.40 44.07 -22.64
CA GLY A 414 -27.23 43.88 -23.83
C GLY A 414 -28.70 43.93 -23.46
#